data_ad9e5a951f9328472d190196799aabbe
#
_entry.id   ad9e5a951f9328472d190196799aabbe
#
_cell.length_a   1.000
_cell.length_b   1.000
_cell.length_c   1.000
_cell.angle_alpha   90.00
_cell.angle_beta   90.00
_cell.angle_gamma   90.00
#
_symmetry.space_group_name_H-M   'P 1'
#
loop_
_entity.id
_entity.type
_entity.pdbx_description
1 polymer ?
#
loop_
_entity_poly.entity_id
_entity_poly.type
_entity_poly.pdbx_seq_one_letter_code
_entity_poly.pdbx_strand_id
1 'polypeptide(L)'
;MSIAEMQACLARLYVDDTFRQLFYLEADTTLAGYKLTEEETTALKNIDQKMLDLFAAGLKTRRKKKFQATYQLLFQLNKAEMDRYFDRYYQLYPARPGQALLTQILEFGEFMEQTVAGDTEMPPYAADVARYERLYYAARYQPSSRDSFHAVLPSQMGRLSLESRPERCEGVYLGTFDYNIVQLVGYLKQNPHIELPTAEASCFVFQQRLHSSKPQVFEVTLPTRDLLEQCDGQRSVAELIAGLEQTVGRRGLQASVMQILRQLLDMELIRI
;
A
#
# COMPACT_ATOMS: atom_id res chain seq x y z
N MET A 1 15.00 -4.74 -36.83
CA MET A 1 13.59 -4.39 -36.55
C MET A 1 13.41 -4.42 -35.01
N SER A 2 13.12 -3.29 -34.44
CA SER A 2 12.89 -3.22 -32.97
C SER A 2 11.39 -3.11 -32.70
N ILE A 3 10.64 -4.19 -32.96
CA ILE A 3 9.22 -4.31 -32.55
C ILE A 3 9.05 -3.88 -31.10
N ALA A 4 10.05 -4.14 -30.25
CA ALA A 4 10.04 -3.74 -28.84
C ALA A 4 9.99 -2.21 -28.65
N GLU A 5 10.71 -1.41 -29.41
CA GLU A 5 10.70 0.05 -29.30
C GLU A 5 9.36 0.63 -29.76
N MET A 6 8.82 0.13 -30.86
CA MET A 6 7.50 0.52 -31.34
C MET A 6 6.40 0.16 -30.34
N GLN A 7 6.45 -1.05 -29.75
CA GLN A 7 5.51 -1.46 -28.72
C GLN A 7 5.64 -0.60 -27.45
N ALA A 8 6.86 -0.27 -27.02
CA ALA A 8 7.10 0.60 -25.88
C ALA A 8 6.53 2.01 -26.12
N CYS A 9 6.74 2.57 -27.31
CA CYS A 9 6.17 3.86 -27.70
C CYS A 9 4.63 3.83 -27.71
N LEU A 10 4.02 2.83 -28.35
CA LEU A 10 2.56 2.64 -28.35
C LEU A 10 1.99 2.48 -26.95
N ALA A 11 2.63 1.65 -26.10
CA ALA A 11 2.21 1.47 -24.73
C ALA A 11 2.21 2.81 -23.96
N ARG A 12 3.23 3.64 -24.18
CA ARG A 12 3.31 4.96 -23.56
C ARG A 12 2.24 5.92 -24.09
N LEU A 13 2.00 5.93 -25.40
CA LEU A 13 0.90 6.72 -26.01
C LEU A 13 -0.47 6.38 -25.40
N TYR A 14 -0.69 5.12 -25.02
CA TYR A 14 -1.95 4.69 -24.39
C TYR A 14 -2.11 5.11 -22.93
N VAL A 15 -1.01 5.22 -22.16
CA VAL A 15 -1.11 5.36 -20.70
C VAL A 15 -0.59 6.70 -20.17
N ASP A 16 0.13 7.48 -20.99
CA ASP A 16 0.73 8.77 -20.63
C ASP A 16 0.06 9.88 -21.46
N ASP A 17 -0.90 10.57 -20.83
CA ASP A 17 -1.67 11.64 -21.47
C ASP A 17 -0.75 12.79 -21.94
N THR A 18 0.26 13.13 -21.14
CA THR A 18 1.22 14.21 -21.48
C THR A 18 2.06 13.82 -22.68
N PHE A 19 2.59 12.59 -22.69
CA PHE A 19 3.36 12.09 -23.83
C PHE A 19 2.51 12.04 -25.10
N ARG A 20 1.24 11.62 -25.01
CA ARG A 20 0.32 11.58 -26.15
C ARG A 20 0.00 12.98 -26.68
N GLN A 21 -0.19 13.98 -25.82
CA GLN A 21 -0.40 15.35 -26.26
C GLN A 21 0.85 15.93 -26.95
N LEU A 22 2.05 15.69 -26.40
CA LEU A 22 3.31 16.08 -27.05
C LEU A 22 3.48 15.40 -28.41
N PHE A 23 3.11 14.13 -28.51
CA PHE A 23 3.14 13.42 -29.78
C PHE A 23 2.22 14.04 -30.84
N TYR A 24 1.03 14.53 -30.46
CA TYR A 24 0.13 15.20 -31.41
C TYR A 24 0.67 16.57 -31.85
N LEU A 25 1.40 17.25 -30.98
CA LEU A 25 1.98 18.56 -31.29
C LEU A 25 3.29 18.43 -32.07
N GLU A 26 4.19 17.56 -31.64
CA GLU A 26 5.57 17.44 -32.11
C GLU A 26 6.00 15.97 -32.21
N ALA A 27 5.42 15.23 -33.14
CA ALA A 27 5.67 13.79 -33.27
C ALA A 27 7.15 13.45 -33.43
N ASP A 28 7.90 14.21 -34.26
CA ASP A 28 9.31 13.95 -34.52
C ASP A 28 10.17 14.06 -33.25
N THR A 29 10.00 15.14 -32.53
CA THR A 29 10.70 15.39 -31.25
C THR A 29 10.34 14.33 -30.23
N THR A 30 9.06 13.97 -30.11
CA THR A 30 8.56 12.99 -29.13
C THR A 30 9.07 11.58 -29.44
N LEU A 31 9.17 11.21 -30.72
CA LEU A 31 9.65 9.90 -31.14
C LEU A 31 11.18 9.77 -31.17
N ALA A 32 11.93 10.87 -31.14
CA ALA A 32 13.40 10.87 -31.23
C ALA A 32 14.08 10.06 -30.10
N GLY A 33 13.38 9.85 -28.95
CA GLY A 33 13.87 9.03 -27.83
C GLY A 33 13.79 7.52 -28.07
N TYR A 34 13.19 7.07 -29.19
CA TYR A 34 13.00 5.67 -29.54
C TYR A 34 13.82 5.29 -30.75
N LYS A 35 14.37 4.09 -30.79
CA LYS A 35 15.14 3.57 -31.95
C LYS A 35 14.17 2.97 -32.99
N LEU A 36 13.41 3.84 -33.65
CA LEU A 36 12.43 3.46 -34.65
C LEU A 36 13.03 3.55 -36.08
N THR A 37 12.56 2.69 -36.98
CA THR A 37 12.82 2.84 -38.41
C THR A 37 11.95 3.97 -39.02
N GLU A 38 12.25 4.41 -40.22
CA GLU A 38 11.42 5.40 -40.93
C GLU A 38 10.00 4.88 -41.18
N GLU A 39 9.86 3.58 -41.49
CA GLU A 39 8.56 2.93 -41.68
C GLU A 39 7.75 2.91 -40.37
N GLU A 40 8.39 2.53 -39.25
CA GLU A 40 7.75 2.51 -37.91
C GLU A 40 7.34 3.93 -37.48
N THR A 41 8.20 4.91 -37.69
CA THR A 41 7.92 6.32 -37.41
C THR A 41 6.72 6.82 -38.25
N THR A 42 6.68 6.50 -39.51
CA THR A 42 5.59 6.86 -40.45
C THR A 42 4.29 6.16 -40.02
N ALA A 43 4.35 4.89 -39.66
CA ALA A 43 3.18 4.14 -39.18
C ALA A 43 2.60 4.75 -37.89
N LEU A 44 3.46 5.14 -36.94
CA LEU A 44 3.01 5.81 -35.70
C LEU A 44 2.37 7.16 -35.97
N LYS A 45 2.94 7.98 -36.84
CA LYS A 45 2.40 9.30 -37.24
C LYS A 45 1.04 9.20 -37.92
N ASN A 46 0.79 8.10 -38.60
CA ASN A 46 -0.47 7.86 -39.34
C ASN A 46 -1.55 7.20 -38.46
N ILE A 47 -1.32 7.00 -37.14
CA ILE A 47 -2.34 6.47 -36.25
C ILE A 47 -3.53 7.43 -36.19
N ASP A 48 -4.73 6.87 -36.30
CA ASP A 48 -5.97 7.61 -36.03
C ASP A 48 -6.01 8.13 -34.59
N GLN A 49 -5.88 9.44 -34.43
CA GLN A 49 -5.85 10.10 -33.12
C GLN A 49 -7.13 9.84 -32.32
N LYS A 50 -8.30 9.79 -32.97
CA LYS A 50 -9.57 9.51 -32.27
C LYS A 50 -9.60 8.10 -31.70
N MET A 51 -9.10 7.13 -32.46
CA MET A 51 -9.00 5.76 -32.00
C MET A 51 -7.98 5.62 -30.88
N LEU A 52 -6.84 6.31 -30.97
CA LEU A 52 -5.82 6.33 -29.92
C LEU A 52 -6.39 6.90 -28.61
N ASP A 53 -7.09 8.03 -28.68
CA ASP A 53 -7.74 8.65 -27.51
C ASP A 53 -8.83 7.75 -26.91
N LEU A 54 -9.62 7.09 -27.75
CA LEU A 54 -10.66 6.16 -27.29
C LEU A 54 -10.06 4.98 -26.52
N PHE A 55 -8.98 4.38 -27.03
CA PHE A 55 -8.25 3.32 -26.35
C PHE A 55 -7.65 3.79 -25.03
N ALA A 56 -6.98 4.93 -25.04
CA ALA A 56 -6.40 5.53 -23.84
C ALA A 56 -7.45 5.81 -22.75
N ALA A 57 -8.58 6.41 -23.13
CA ALA A 57 -9.71 6.64 -22.23
C ALA A 57 -10.28 5.33 -21.64
N GLY A 58 -10.37 4.28 -22.48
CA GLY A 58 -10.78 2.95 -22.04
C GLY A 58 -9.84 2.34 -21.00
N LEU A 59 -8.52 2.47 -21.20
CA LEU A 59 -7.51 2.00 -20.24
C LEU A 59 -7.54 2.80 -18.94
N LYS A 60 -7.64 4.12 -19.02
CA LYS A 60 -7.80 5.02 -17.87
C LYS A 60 -9.03 4.64 -17.05
N THR A 61 -10.17 4.43 -17.70
CA THR A 61 -11.42 4.02 -17.06
C THR A 61 -11.28 2.66 -16.37
N ARG A 62 -10.63 1.68 -17.00
CA ARG A 62 -10.38 0.36 -16.39
C ARG A 62 -9.49 0.47 -15.16
N ARG A 63 -8.43 1.28 -15.23
CA ARG A 63 -7.53 1.54 -14.09
C ARG A 63 -8.28 2.18 -12.94
N LYS A 64 -9.11 3.21 -13.22
CA LYS A 64 -9.96 3.87 -12.23
C LYS A 64 -10.90 2.89 -11.54
N LYS A 65 -11.61 2.05 -12.30
CA LYS A 65 -12.52 1.03 -11.74
C LYS A 65 -11.80 0.07 -10.79
N LYS A 66 -10.57 -0.32 -11.09
CA LYS A 66 -9.77 -1.18 -10.21
C LYS A 66 -9.43 -0.47 -8.89
N PHE A 67 -9.04 0.80 -8.94
CA PHE A 67 -8.78 1.58 -7.73
C PHE A 67 -10.07 1.83 -6.92
N GLN A 68 -11.17 2.15 -7.57
CA GLN A 68 -12.48 2.26 -6.92
C GLN A 68 -12.91 0.97 -6.23
N ALA A 69 -12.65 -0.18 -6.84
CA ALA A 69 -12.96 -1.48 -6.24
C ALA A 69 -12.05 -1.80 -5.04
N THR A 70 -10.86 -1.20 -4.97
CA THR A 70 -9.91 -1.39 -3.88
C THR A 70 -10.13 -0.40 -2.74
N TYR A 71 -10.26 0.88 -3.06
CA TYR A 71 -10.42 1.99 -2.12
C TYR A 71 -11.89 2.41 -2.01
N GLN A 72 -12.78 1.44 -1.74
CA GLN A 72 -14.23 1.65 -1.77
C GLN A 72 -14.69 2.70 -0.76
N LEU A 73 -14.17 2.64 0.46
CA LEU A 73 -14.56 3.57 1.51
C LEU A 73 -14.07 4.98 1.19
N LEU A 74 -12.82 5.10 0.75
CA LEU A 74 -12.24 6.38 0.39
C LEU A 74 -13.02 7.06 -0.74
N PHE A 75 -13.36 6.32 -1.79
CA PHE A 75 -14.16 6.85 -2.91
C PHE A 75 -15.60 7.21 -2.54
N GLN A 76 -16.13 6.67 -1.44
CA GLN A 76 -17.47 7.01 -0.93
C GLN A 76 -17.47 8.32 -0.14
N LEU A 77 -16.33 8.76 0.43
CA LEU A 77 -16.27 9.97 1.26
C LEU A 77 -16.60 11.25 0.47
N ASN A 78 -16.02 11.40 -0.70
CA ASN A 78 -16.31 12.50 -1.63
C ASN A 78 -15.95 12.07 -3.05
N LYS A 79 -16.96 11.62 -3.80
CA LYS A 79 -16.74 11.08 -5.15
C LYS A 79 -16.14 12.10 -6.12
N ALA A 80 -16.57 13.36 -6.05
CA ALA A 80 -16.10 14.40 -6.98
C ALA A 80 -14.61 14.68 -6.77
N GLU A 81 -14.18 14.81 -5.51
CA GLU A 81 -12.78 15.02 -5.17
C GLU A 81 -11.93 13.79 -5.51
N MET A 82 -12.42 12.59 -5.22
CA MET A 82 -11.71 11.36 -5.57
C MET A 82 -11.51 11.22 -7.08
N ASP A 83 -12.45 11.69 -7.88
CA ASP A 83 -12.29 11.71 -9.34
C ASP A 83 -11.17 12.68 -9.76
N ARG A 84 -11.07 13.88 -9.14
CA ARG A 84 -9.98 14.85 -9.38
C ARG A 84 -8.61 14.30 -8.92
N TYR A 85 -8.54 13.68 -7.74
CA TYR A 85 -7.29 13.07 -7.24
C TYR A 85 -6.84 11.92 -8.11
N PHE A 86 -7.77 11.09 -8.59
CA PHE A 86 -7.42 10.03 -9.53
C PHE A 86 -6.83 10.60 -10.82
N ASP A 87 -7.44 11.66 -11.38
CA ASP A 87 -6.94 12.30 -12.59
C ASP A 87 -5.54 12.90 -12.39
N ARG A 88 -5.30 13.54 -11.24
CA ARG A 88 -3.98 14.05 -10.86
C ARG A 88 -2.96 12.91 -10.69
N TYR A 89 -3.34 11.84 -10.00
CA TYR A 89 -2.49 10.65 -9.87
C TYR A 89 -2.14 10.05 -11.22
N TYR A 90 -3.12 9.93 -12.10
CA TYR A 90 -2.93 9.35 -13.43
C TYR A 90 -1.93 10.15 -14.27
N GLN A 91 -1.92 11.47 -14.16
CA GLN A 91 -0.95 12.35 -14.82
C GLN A 91 0.46 12.23 -14.24
N LEU A 92 0.58 12.15 -12.91
CA LEU A 92 1.86 12.11 -12.21
C LEU A 92 2.51 10.71 -12.27
N TYR A 93 1.69 9.66 -12.28
CA TYR A 93 2.12 8.26 -12.22
C TYR A 93 1.52 7.44 -13.37
N PRO A 94 1.98 7.68 -14.62
CA PRO A 94 1.55 6.89 -15.76
C PRO A 94 1.92 5.41 -15.53
N ALA A 95 1.06 4.50 -15.97
CA ALA A 95 1.30 3.07 -15.82
C ALA A 95 2.58 2.68 -16.58
N ARG A 96 3.46 1.92 -15.93
CA ARG A 96 4.70 1.44 -16.54
C ARG A 96 4.48 0.05 -17.14
N PRO A 97 5.04 -0.24 -18.32
CA PRO A 97 4.99 -1.60 -18.87
C PRO A 97 5.55 -2.62 -17.85
N GLY A 98 4.83 -3.72 -17.63
CA GLY A 98 5.24 -4.76 -16.69
C GLY A 98 5.03 -4.46 -15.21
N GLN A 99 4.59 -3.25 -14.84
CA GLN A 99 4.30 -2.92 -13.45
C GLN A 99 3.10 -3.73 -12.94
N ALA A 100 3.32 -4.48 -11.85
CA ALA A 100 2.27 -5.25 -11.22
C ALA A 100 1.11 -4.34 -10.74
N LEU A 101 -0.12 -4.82 -10.90
CA LEU A 101 -1.31 -4.08 -10.46
C LEU A 101 -1.26 -3.76 -8.95
N LEU A 102 -0.77 -4.69 -8.14
CA LEU A 102 -0.62 -4.49 -6.70
C LEU A 102 0.27 -3.28 -6.39
N THR A 103 1.43 -3.17 -7.07
CA THR A 103 2.33 -2.02 -6.90
C THR A 103 1.60 -0.71 -7.20
N GLN A 104 0.85 -0.65 -8.31
CA GLN A 104 0.07 0.54 -8.67
C GLN A 104 -1.00 0.89 -7.64
N ILE A 105 -1.65 -0.14 -7.06
CA ILE A 105 -2.65 0.03 -6.00
C ILE A 105 -2.01 0.63 -4.75
N LEU A 106 -0.86 0.11 -4.32
CA LEU A 106 -0.17 0.58 -3.12
C LEU A 106 0.39 2.01 -3.32
N GLU A 107 0.99 2.30 -4.47
CA GLU A 107 1.44 3.65 -4.85
C GLU A 107 0.28 4.67 -4.85
N PHE A 108 -0.89 4.27 -5.35
CA PHE A 108 -2.09 5.12 -5.29
C PHE A 108 -2.52 5.39 -3.85
N GLY A 109 -2.48 4.37 -2.97
CA GLY A 109 -2.80 4.54 -1.56
C GLY A 109 -1.86 5.52 -0.86
N GLU A 110 -0.55 5.43 -1.10
CA GLU A 110 0.44 6.36 -0.55
C GLU A 110 0.21 7.80 -1.07
N PHE A 111 -0.05 7.94 -2.36
CA PHE A 111 -0.41 9.24 -2.94
C PHE A 111 -1.67 9.82 -2.28
N MET A 112 -2.70 8.99 -2.05
CA MET A 112 -3.93 9.44 -1.43
C MET A 112 -3.73 9.83 0.04
N GLU A 113 -2.99 9.05 0.84
CA GLU A 113 -2.67 9.40 2.22
C GLU A 113 -2.07 10.81 2.32
N GLN A 114 -1.11 11.12 1.44
CA GLN A 114 -0.42 12.41 1.41
C GLN A 114 -1.31 13.54 0.87
N THR A 115 -2.15 13.23 -0.11
CA THR A 115 -2.96 14.25 -0.81
C THR A 115 -4.15 14.69 0.02
N VAL A 116 -4.83 13.75 0.71
CA VAL A 116 -6.04 14.07 1.49
C VAL A 116 -5.72 14.55 2.91
N ALA A 117 -4.47 14.39 3.37
CA ALA A 117 -4.03 14.91 4.66
C ALA A 117 -4.09 16.44 4.67
N GLY A 118 -4.99 16.99 5.49
CA GLY A 118 -5.18 18.44 5.61
C GLY A 118 -6.01 19.10 4.49
N ASP A 119 -6.57 18.33 3.56
CA ASP A 119 -7.49 18.85 2.56
C ASP A 119 -8.87 19.10 3.18
N THR A 120 -9.37 20.34 3.07
CA THR A 120 -10.65 20.78 3.67
C THR A 120 -11.88 20.24 2.97
N GLU A 121 -11.76 19.80 1.72
CA GLU A 121 -12.85 19.19 0.95
C GLU A 121 -13.05 17.70 1.31
N MET A 122 -12.12 17.14 2.07
CA MET A 122 -12.18 15.76 2.55
C MET A 122 -12.40 15.73 4.07
N PRO A 123 -13.10 14.71 4.59
CA PRO A 123 -13.19 14.50 6.03
C PRO A 123 -11.81 14.36 6.67
N PRO A 124 -11.57 14.83 7.89
CA PRO A 124 -10.25 14.81 8.53
C PRO A 124 -9.69 13.40 8.75
N TYR A 125 -10.55 12.38 8.74
CA TYR A 125 -10.17 10.97 8.82
C TYR A 125 -9.88 10.32 7.46
N ALA A 126 -9.92 11.06 6.34
CA ALA A 126 -9.75 10.51 5.01
C ALA A 126 -8.36 9.88 4.80
N ALA A 127 -7.31 10.48 5.37
CA ALA A 127 -5.95 9.92 5.33
C ALA A 127 -5.86 8.56 6.05
N ASP A 128 -6.54 8.44 7.20
CA ASP A 128 -6.63 7.18 7.94
C ASP A 128 -7.37 6.09 7.15
N VAL A 129 -8.46 6.46 6.48
CA VAL A 129 -9.20 5.53 5.60
C VAL A 129 -8.33 5.07 4.44
N ALA A 130 -7.58 5.97 3.79
CA ALA A 130 -6.66 5.64 2.71
C ALA A 130 -5.57 4.66 3.18
N ARG A 131 -4.95 4.95 4.35
CA ARG A 131 -3.95 4.10 4.99
C ARG A 131 -4.51 2.72 5.35
N TYR A 132 -5.70 2.67 5.94
CA TYR A 132 -6.36 1.42 6.29
C TYR A 132 -6.58 0.54 5.05
N GLU A 133 -7.18 1.07 4.00
CA GLU A 133 -7.45 0.30 2.78
C GLU A 133 -6.14 -0.14 2.11
N ARG A 134 -5.10 0.69 2.08
CA ARG A 134 -3.77 0.33 1.57
C ARG A 134 -3.15 -0.83 2.35
N LEU A 135 -3.09 -0.74 3.68
CA LEU A 135 -2.50 -1.78 4.53
C LEU A 135 -3.30 -3.08 4.48
N TYR A 136 -4.63 -2.98 4.42
CA TYR A 136 -5.51 -4.13 4.27
C TYR A 136 -5.25 -4.87 2.95
N TYR A 137 -5.06 -4.13 1.85
CA TYR A 137 -4.74 -4.72 0.55
C TYR A 137 -3.31 -5.22 0.47
N ALA A 138 -2.35 -4.53 1.07
CA ALA A 138 -0.98 -5.03 1.18
C ALA A 138 -0.97 -6.39 1.88
N ALA A 139 -1.61 -6.49 3.04
CA ALA A 139 -1.71 -7.75 3.77
C ALA A 139 -2.39 -8.86 2.94
N ARG A 140 -3.45 -8.52 2.19
CA ARG A 140 -4.22 -9.49 1.42
C ARG A 140 -3.48 -10.07 0.23
N TYR A 141 -2.66 -9.29 -0.46
CA TYR A 141 -2.09 -9.64 -1.77
C TYR A 141 -0.58 -9.71 -1.83
N GLN A 142 0.11 -9.30 -0.78
CA GLN A 142 1.51 -9.65 -0.56
C GLN A 142 1.55 -10.83 0.43
N PRO A 143 1.31 -12.05 -0.02
CA PRO A 143 1.37 -13.20 0.86
C PRO A 143 2.80 -13.29 1.40
N SER A 144 2.90 -13.51 2.71
CA SER A 144 4.11 -14.09 3.26
C SER A 144 4.52 -15.27 2.41
N SER A 145 5.81 -15.39 2.10
CA SER A 145 6.31 -16.55 1.35
C SER A 145 5.80 -17.82 2.06
N ARG A 146 5.41 -18.85 1.28
CA ARG A 146 4.99 -20.14 1.87
C ARG A 146 6.01 -20.69 2.86
N ASP A 147 7.28 -20.36 2.65
CA ASP A 147 8.39 -20.79 3.51
C ASP A 147 8.39 -20.08 4.88
N SER A 148 7.84 -18.85 4.97
CA SER A 148 7.69 -18.15 6.25
C SER A 148 6.65 -18.81 7.17
N PHE A 149 5.61 -19.45 6.63
CA PHE A 149 4.59 -20.14 7.42
C PHE A 149 5.03 -21.51 7.94
N HIS A 150 5.98 -22.18 7.27
CA HIS A 150 6.51 -23.47 7.74
C HIS A 150 7.54 -23.32 8.87
N ALA A 151 8.02 -22.11 9.14
CA ALA A 151 9.08 -21.88 10.11
C ALA A 151 8.60 -21.73 11.56
N VAL A 152 7.31 -21.46 11.81
CA VAL A 152 6.77 -21.40 13.16
C VAL A 152 6.19 -22.77 13.54
N LEU A 153 7.08 -23.76 13.73
CA LEU A 153 6.68 -25.04 14.33
C LEU A 153 6.34 -24.83 15.81
N PRO A 154 5.35 -25.56 16.37
CA PRO A 154 5.04 -25.53 17.81
C PRO A 154 6.25 -25.75 18.72
N SER A 155 7.31 -26.39 18.18
CA SER A 155 8.59 -26.60 18.86
C SER A 155 9.41 -25.33 19.11
N GLN A 156 9.10 -24.20 18.48
CA GLN A 156 9.82 -22.93 18.67
C GLN A 156 9.24 -22.09 19.82
N MET A 157 7.97 -22.29 20.19
CA MET A 157 7.32 -21.56 21.30
C MET A 157 8.03 -21.74 22.66
N GLY A 158 8.72 -22.87 22.88
CA GLY A 158 9.45 -23.14 24.11
C GLY A 158 10.85 -22.52 24.20
N ARG A 159 11.33 -21.84 23.19
CA ARG A 159 12.74 -21.44 23.05
C ARG A 159 13.02 -19.95 23.12
N LEU A 160 12.04 -19.09 23.36
CA LEU A 160 12.29 -17.65 23.50
C LEU A 160 13.21 -17.38 24.69
N SER A 161 14.41 -16.92 24.42
CA SER A 161 15.45 -16.53 25.40
C SER A 161 15.87 -15.08 25.18
N LEU A 162 16.71 -14.56 26.06
CA LEU A 162 17.28 -13.22 25.92
C LEU A 162 18.21 -13.09 24.70
N GLU A 163 18.74 -14.21 24.21
CA GLU A 163 19.64 -14.25 23.05
C GLU A 163 18.88 -14.43 21.72
N SER A 164 17.59 -14.80 21.78
CA SER A 164 16.75 -14.91 20.59
C SER A 164 16.69 -13.58 19.83
N ARG A 165 16.64 -13.66 18.49
CA ARG A 165 16.56 -12.50 17.59
C ARG A 165 15.23 -12.53 16.85
N PRO A 166 14.17 -11.93 17.46
CA PRO A 166 12.86 -11.96 16.85
C PRO A 166 12.84 -11.14 15.55
N GLU A 167 12.20 -11.71 14.54
CA GLU A 167 12.00 -11.09 13.25
C GLU A 167 10.49 -11.01 12.95
N ARG A 168 10.02 -9.85 12.50
CA ARG A 168 8.63 -9.69 12.07
C ARG A 168 8.37 -10.54 10.82
N CYS A 169 7.28 -11.31 10.83
CA CYS A 169 6.90 -12.13 9.69
C CYS A 169 6.58 -11.26 8.46
N GLU A 170 6.91 -11.77 7.28
CA GLU A 170 6.50 -11.16 6.02
C GLU A 170 4.96 -11.10 5.96
N GLY A 171 4.40 -10.06 5.31
CA GLY A 171 2.96 -9.89 5.21
C GLY A 171 2.28 -9.36 6.49
N VAL A 172 3.07 -8.99 7.50
CA VAL A 172 2.61 -8.27 8.69
C VAL A 172 2.87 -6.78 8.51
N TYR A 173 1.79 -5.99 8.47
CA TYR A 173 1.85 -4.55 8.28
C TYR A 173 1.35 -3.83 9.52
N LEU A 174 1.99 -2.70 9.84
CA LEU A 174 1.66 -1.87 11.00
C LEU A 174 1.07 -0.54 10.53
N GLY A 175 0.01 -0.11 11.18
CA GLY A 175 -0.62 1.19 10.94
C GLY A 175 -0.89 1.94 12.23
N THR A 176 -0.56 3.23 12.24
CA THR A 176 -0.97 4.17 13.28
C THR A 176 -2.01 5.10 12.68
N PHE A 177 -3.06 5.37 13.41
CA PHE A 177 -4.22 6.14 12.97
C PHE A 177 -4.56 7.18 14.04
N ASP A 178 -5.10 8.33 13.60
CA ASP A 178 -5.56 9.38 14.49
C ASP A 178 -6.94 9.06 15.09
N TYR A 179 -7.66 8.11 14.49
CA TYR A 179 -8.97 7.62 14.89
C TYR A 179 -8.93 6.12 15.18
N ASN A 180 -9.90 5.60 15.97
CA ASN A 180 -10.09 4.15 16.05
C ASN A 180 -10.62 3.64 14.71
N ILE A 181 -9.68 3.23 13.86
CA ILE A 181 -9.95 2.93 12.45
C ILE A 181 -10.92 1.77 12.24
N VAL A 182 -10.94 0.78 13.12
CA VAL A 182 -11.85 -0.37 12.99
C VAL A 182 -13.28 0.05 13.29
N GLN A 183 -13.50 0.89 14.30
CA GLN A 183 -14.82 1.46 14.58
C GLN A 183 -15.24 2.39 13.46
N LEU A 184 -14.35 3.30 13.01
CA LEU A 184 -14.62 4.22 11.91
C LEU A 184 -15.04 3.47 10.63
N VAL A 185 -14.29 2.46 10.22
CA VAL A 185 -14.60 1.61 9.06
C VAL A 185 -15.93 0.87 9.23
N GLY A 186 -16.23 0.43 10.45
CA GLY A 186 -17.53 -0.17 10.79
C GLY A 186 -18.70 0.80 10.55
N TYR A 187 -18.56 2.04 11.01
CA TYR A 187 -19.56 3.09 10.79
C TYR A 187 -19.70 3.49 9.33
N LEU A 188 -18.59 3.71 8.62
CA LEU A 188 -18.60 4.10 7.20
C LEU A 188 -19.28 3.06 6.30
N LYS A 189 -19.17 1.76 6.63
CA LYS A 189 -19.87 0.70 5.90
C LYS A 189 -21.38 0.73 6.08
N GLN A 190 -21.86 1.27 7.20
CA GLN A 190 -23.29 1.38 7.52
C GLN A 190 -23.86 2.70 7.06
N ASN A 191 -23.12 3.79 7.25
CA ASN A 191 -23.51 5.14 6.86
C ASN A 191 -22.26 5.96 6.47
N PRO A 192 -22.07 6.30 5.19
CA PRO A 192 -20.90 7.07 4.74
C PRO A 192 -20.91 8.53 5.21
N HIS A 193 -22.05 9.04 5.72
CA HIS A 193 -22.21 10.42 6.21
C HIS A 193 -22.41 10.42 7.73
N ILE A 194 -21.36 10.07 8.45
CA ILE A 194 -21.39 10.10 9.93
C ILE A 194 -20.95 11.46 10.46
N GLU A 195 -21.46 11.81 11.65
CA GLU A 195 -20.83 12.85 12.46
C GLU A 195 -19.37 12.51 12.73
N LEU A 196 -18.53 13.56 12.83
CA LEU A 196 -17.09 13.39 13.07
C LEU A 196 -16.85 12.52 14.30
N PRO A 197 -16.19 11.36 14.19
CA PRO A 197 -15.81 10.58 15.34
C PRO A 197 -14.80 11.36 16.18
N THR A 198 -14.78 11.11 17.49
CA THR A 198 -13.74 11.65 18.35
C THR A 198 -12.38 11.08 17.92
N ALA A 199 -11.39 11.97 17.77
CA ALA A 199 -10.03 11.53 17.50
C ALA A 199 -9.51 10.71 18.69
N GLU A 200 -9.14 9.47 18.42
CA GLU A 200 -8.57 8.54 19.39
C GLU A 200 -7.45 7.76 18.69
N ALA A 201 -6.22 8.15 18.98
CA ALA A 201 -5.05 7.53 18.35
C ALA A 201 -5.02 6.02 18.61
N SER A 202 -4.86 5.24 17.57
CA SER A 202 -4.90 3.79 17.62
C SER A 202 -3.82 3.16 16.75
N CYS A 203 -3.42 1.95 17.11
CA CYS A 203 -2.43 1.18 16.36
C CYS A 203 -2.99 -0.18 16.01
N PHE A 204 -2.81 -0.57 14.76
CA PHE A 204 -3.30 -1.86 14.28
C PHE A 204 -2.25 -2.63 13.50
N VAL A 205 -2.33 -3.95 13.61
CA VAL A 205 -1.56 -4.92 12.84
C VAL A 205 -2.48 -5.56 11.82
N PHE A 206 -2.03 -5.64 10.58
CA PHE A 206 -2.73 -6.29 9.47
C PHE A 206 -1.95 -7.53 9.06
N GLN A 207 -2.60 -8.69 9.02
CA GLN A 207 -1.97 -9.96 8.67
C GLN A 207 -2.93 -10.83 7.87
N GLN A 208 -2.44 -11.42 6.78
CA GLN A 208 -3.15 -12.47 6.07
C GLN A 208 -2.66 -13.83 6.56
N ARG A 209 -3.55 -14.63 7.18
CA ARG A 209 -3.26 -16.02 7.51
C ARG A 209 -3.51 -16.96 6.35
N LEU A 210 -2.75 -18.03 6.25
CA LEU A 210 -2.74 -18.98 5.13
C LEU A 210 -4.12 -19.52 4.76
N HIS A 211 -5.01 -19.73 5.73
CA HIS A 211 -6.34 -20.31 5.53
C HIS A 211 -7.48 -19.28 5.64
N SER A 212 -7.16 -18.01 5.77
CA SER A 212 -8.16 -16.94 5.84
C SER A 212 -8.38 -16.31 4.46
N SER A 213 -9.64 -16.07 4.09
CA SER A 213 -9.97 -15.34 2.86
C SER A 213 -9.81 -13.83 3.01
N LYS A 214 -9.62 -13.34 4.24
CA LYS A 214 -9.52 -11.91 4.56
C LYS A 214 -8.38 -11.68 5.56
N PRO A 215 -7.67 -10.55 5.44
CA PRO A 215 -6.72 -10.13 6.48
C PRO A 215 -7.40 -10.03 7.85
N GLN A 216 -6.68 -10.43 8.87
CA GLN A 216 -7.03 -10.15 10.25
C GLN A 216 -6.44 -8.80 10.64
N VAL A 217 -7.18 -8.05 11.43
CA VAL A 217 -6.79 -6.72 11.91
C VAL A 217 -6.87 -6.74 13.42
N PHE A 218 -5.75 -6.50 14.07
CA PHE A 218 -5.63 -6.56 15.54
C PHE A 218 -5.25 -5.17 16.04
N GLU A 219 -5.93 -4.72 17.08
CA GLU A 219 -5.51 -3.54 17.83
C GLU A 219 -4.32 -3.91 18.72
N VAL A 220 -3.31 -3.04 18.73
CA VAL A 220 -2.13 -3.19 19.59
C VAL A 220 -1.83 -1.86 20.28
N THR A 221 -1.17 -1.94 21.44
CA THR A 221 -0.71 -0.74 22.12
C THR A 221 0.50 -0.12 21.41
N LEU A 222 0.74 1.18 21.58
CA LEU A 222 1.92 1.85 21.07
C LEU A 222 3.23 1.13 21.43
N PRO A 223 3.46 0.72 22.69
CA PRO A 223 4.67 -0.04 23.04
C PRO A 223 4.78 -1.39 22.30
N THR A 224 3.67 -2.06 22.04
CA THR A 224 3.67 -3.31 21.27
C THR A 224 3.99 -3.06 19.81
N ARG A 225 3.46 -1.98 19.22
CA ARG A 225 3.81 -1.55 17.86
C ARG A 225 5.31 -1.25 17.76
N ASP A 226 5.85 -0.45 18.69
CA ASP A 226 7.26 -0.07 18.71
C ASP A 226 8.17 -1.30 18.85
N LEU A 227 7.77 -2.26 19.67
CA LEU A 227 8.47 -3.54 19.81
C LEU A 227 8.44 -4.35 18.51
N LEU A 228 7.28 -4.44 17.84
CA LEU A 228 7.14 -5.13 16.54
C LEU A 228 7.98 -4.47 15.44
N GLU A 229 8.08 -3.15 15.43
CA GLU A 229 8.93 -2.42 14.47
C GLU A 229 10.41 -2.73 14.68
N GLN A 230 10.81 -3.01 15.92
CA GLN A 230 12.19 -3.33 16.28
C GLN A 230 12.54 -4.82 16.07
N CYS A 231 11.55 -5.69 15.84
CA CYS A 231 11.77 -7.10 15.52
C CYS A 231 12.27 -7.26 14.06
N ASP A 232 13.55 -7.01 13.84
CA ASP A 232 14.22 -6.99 12.54
C ASP A 232 15.10 -8.23 12.28
N GLY A 233 15.15 -9.18 13.23
CA GLY A 233 16.02 -10.35 13.17
C GLY A 233 17.49 -10.07 13.50
N GLN A 234 17.84 -8.80 13.76
CA GLN A 234 19.22 -8.40 14.07
C GLN A 234 19.43 -8.23 15.57
N ARG A 235 18.46 -7.64 16.25
CA ARG A 235 18.52 -7.34 17.68
C ARG A 235 18.07 -8.54 18.49
N SER A 236 18.86 -8.86 19.54
CA SER A 236 18.47 -9.83 20.55
C SER A 236 17.36 -9.29 21.44
N VAL A 237 16.61 -10.18 22.10
CA VAL A 237 15.59 -9.79 23.10
C VAL A 237 16.20 -8.94 24.21
N ALA A 238 17.44 -9.23 24.63
CA ALA A 238 18.13 -8.42 25.65
C ALA A 238 18.34 -6.98 25.16
N GLU A 239 18.75 -6.79 23.89
CA GLU A 239 18.94 -5.46 23.29
C GLU A 239 17.62 -4.71 23.12
N LEU A 240 16.54 -5.42 22.73
CA LEU A 240 15.20 -4.83 22.65
C LEU A 240 14.70 -4.36 24.03
N ILE A 241 14.92 -5.14 25.09
CA ILE A 241 14.56 -4.76 26.46
C ILE A 241 15.34 -3.52 26.88
N ALA A 242 16.67 -3.51 26.67
CA ALA A 242 17.52 -2.38 27.04
C ALA A 242 17.11 -1.09 26.31
N GLY A 243 16.80 -1.18 25.01
CA GLY A 243 16.32 -0.06 24.20
C GLY A 243 14.99 0.51 24.71
N LEU A 244 14.03 -0.38 25.04
CA LEU A 244 12.74 0.03 25.60
C LEU A 244 12.88 0.65 26.98
N GLU A 245 13.71 0.09 27.86
CA GLU A 245 13.98 0.63 29.18
C GLU A 245 14.58 2.03 29.12
N GLN A 246 15.46 2.26 28.15
CA GLN A 246 16.05 3.58 27.89
C GLN A 246 15.01 4.59 27.38
N THR A 247 14.14 4.17 26.46
CA THR A 247 13.11 5.04 25.85
C THR A 247 12.04 5.42 26.88
N VAL A 248 11.59 4.45 27.69
CA VAL A 248 10.55 4.65 28.70
C VAL A 248 11.10 5.25 30.00
N GLY A 249 12.43 5.24 30.21
CA GLY A 249 13.07 5.70 31.44
C GLY A 249 12.76 4.80 32.65
N ARG A 250 12.33 3.55 32.45
CA ARG A 250 11.94 2.59 33.49
C ARG A 250 12.69 1.27 33.33
N ARG A 251 13.25 0.75 34.40
CA ARG A 251 13.93 -0.56 34.46
C ARG A 251 12.95 -1.68 34.83
N GLY A 252 13.33 -2.93 34.55
CA GLY A 252 12.59 -4.13 34.96
C GLY A 252 11.46 -4.49 34.02
N LEU A 253 11.54 -4.11 32.72
CA LEU A 253 10.55 -4.42 31.71
C LEU A 253 10.68 -5.86 31.15
N GLN A 254 11.72 -6.62 31.55
CA GLN A 254 12.03 -7.95 30.98
C GLN A 254 10.82 -8.88 30.99
N ALA A 255 10.11 -9.03 32.12
CA ALA A 255 8.97 -9.93 32.21
C ALA A 255 7.84 -9.54 31.27
N SER A 256 7.53 -8.25 31.18
CA SER A 256 6.47 -7.72 30.30
C SER A 256 6.84 -7.88 28.83
N VAL A 257 8.08 -7.56 28.45
CA VAL A 257 8.55 -7.70 27.05
C VAL A 257 8.56 -9.18 26.65
N MET A 258 9.05 -10.07 27.49
CA MET A 258 9.02 -11.51 27.24
C MET A 258 7.59 -12.04 27.06
N GLN A 259 6.65 -11.54 27.86
CA GLN A 259 5.24 -11.91 27.73
C GLN A 259 4.66 -11.42 26.38
N ILE A 260 4.91 -10.17 26.00
CA ILE A 260 4.45 -9.61 24.73
C ILE A 260 5.06 -10.41 23.56
N LEU A 261 6.37 -10.66 23.55
CA LEU A 261 7.02 -11.44 22.50
C LEU A 261 6.44 -12.85 22.36
N ARG A 262 6.09 -13.52 23.47
CA ARG A 262 5.39 -14.81 23.42
C ARG A 262 4.03 -14.68 22.75
N GLN A 263 3.23 -13.68 23.13
CA GLN A 263 1.94 -13.43 22.49
C GLN A 263 2.08 -13.16 20.99
N LEU A 264 3.09 -12.38 20.59
CA LEU A 264 3.36 -12.10 19.18
C LEU A 264 3.79 -13.36 18.40
N LEU A 265 4.54 -14.26 19.03
CA LEU A 265 4.86 -15.59 18.48
C LEU A 265 3.60 -16.46 18.32
N ASP A 266 2.77 -16.51 19.37
CA ASP A 266 1.49 -17.26 19.36
C ASP A 266 0.53 -16.75 18.28
N MET A 267 0.58 -15.46 18.00
CA MET A 267 -0.19 -14.80 16.93
C MET A 267 0.47 -14.94 15.55
N GLU A 268 1.65 -15.55 15.44
CA GLU A 268 2.42 -15.67 14.19
C GLU A 268 2.81 -14.31 13.58
N LEU A 269 2.98 -13.28 14.40
CA LEU A 269 3.39 -11.95 13.96
C LEU A 269 4.90 -11.80 13.89
N ILE A 270 5.64 -12.59 14.67
CA ILE A 270 7.10 -12.67 14.66
C ILE A 270 7.55 -14.14 14.60
N ARG A 271 8.82 -14.35 14.21
CA ARG A 271 9.55 -15.62 14.28
C ARG A 271 10.87 -15.43 15.03
N ILE A 272 11.53 -16.53 15.45
CA ILE A 272 12.82 -16.53 16.14
C ILE A 272 13.79 -17.53 15.49
#